data_22159fbbccef4bf3e9fce2e3a2e9c6d8
#
_entry.id   22159fbbccef4bf3e9fce2e3a2e9c6d8
#
_cell.length_a   1.000
_cell.length_b   1.000
_cell.length_c   1.000
_cell.angle_alpha   90.00
_cell.angle_beta   90.00
_cell.angle_gamma   90.00
#
_symmetry.space_group_name_H-M   'P 1'
#
loop_
_entity.id
_entity.type
_entity.pdbx_description
1 polymer ?
#
loop_
_entity_poly.entity_id
_entity_poly.type
_entity_poly.pdbx_seq_one_letter_code
_entity_poly.pdbx_strand_id
1 'polypeptide(L)'
;MPNPPTGTLVHLPQPDGSFIDAEIISTTDDGKVMVRPCSAGSSSAPIEAAMPLLLVNTLPEDGVEDMTRLTHLHDAAIVHNLGHRLARRHIYTDVGQICIAVNPFSWETSTPLYKPALRRRYRRKAGL
;
A
#
# COMPACT_ATOMS: atom_id res chain seq x y z
N MET A 1 15.92 1.56 18.06
CA MET A 1 16.01 1.91 16.62
C MET A 1 15.83 3.41 16.47
N PRO A 2 16.66 4.08 15.68
CA PRO A 2 16.47 5.49 15.43
C PRO A 2 15.14 5.71 14.68
N ASN A 3 14.46 6.79 14.99
CA ASN A 3 13.26 7.17 14.26
C ASN A 3 13.61 7.55 12.80
N PRO A 4 12.70 7.30 11.85
CA PRO A 4 12.91 7.73 10.47
C PRO A 4 13.13 9.25 10.37
N PRO A 5 13.88 9.70 9.37
CA PRO A 5 14.17 11.13 9.21
C PRO A 5 12.92 11.93 8.82
N THR A 6 12.97 13.23 9.07
CA THR A 6 11.98 14.19 8.56
C THR A 6 11.82 14.05 7.04
N GLY A 7 10.60 14.14 6.54
CA GLY A 7 10.28 13.94 5.13
C GLY A 7 9.87 12.51 4.78
N THR A 8 10.05 11.55 5.71
CA THR A 8 9.61 10.17 5.50
C THR A 8 8.08 10.10 5.48
N LEU A 9 7.52 9.35 4.52
CA LEU A 9 6.08 9.13 4.41
C LEU A 9 5.64 7.93 5.24
N VAL A 10 4.51 8.08 5.91
CA VAL A 10 3.87 7.03 6.71
C VAL A 10 2.39 6.95 6.39
N HIS A 11 1.79 5.79 6.59
CA HIS A 11 0.34 5.60 6.54
C HIS A 11 -0.24 5.82 7.94
N LEU A 12 -1.30 6.64 8.04
CA LEU A 12 -2.04 6.84 9.29
C LEU A 12 -3.36 6.09 9.25
N PRO A 13 -3.59 5.16 10.20
CA PRO A 13 -4.89 4.50 10.31
C PRO A 13 -5.99 5.51 10.64
N GLN A 14 -7.15 5.33 10.01
CA GLN A 14 -8.35 6.14 10.26
C GLN A 14 -9.40 5.32 11.03
N PRO A 15 -10.34 5.97 11.73
CA PRO A 15 -11.38 5.27 12.49
C PRO A 15 -12.29 4.37 11.64
N ASP A 16 -12.42 4.66 10.35
CA ASP A 16 -13.21 3.87 9.39
C ASP A 16 -12.46 2.65 8.83
N GLY A 17 -11.21 2.39 9.27
CA GLY A 17 -10.36 1.31 8.79
C GLY A 17 -9.54 1.66 7.55
N SER A 18 -9.68 2.86 7.00
CA SER A 18 -8.83 3.33 5.90
C SER A 18 -7.48 3.85 6.40
N PHE A 19 -6.60 4.19 5.46
CA PHE A 19 -5.30 4.80 5.72
C PHE A 19 -5.15 6.08 4.90
N ILE A 20 -4.53 7.08 5.49
CA ILE A 20 -4.11 8.30 4.77
C ILE A 20 -2.59 8.43 4.86
N ASP A 21 -2.00 9.08 3.87
CA ASP A 21 -0.56 9.32 3.85
C ASP A 21 -0.23 10.60 4.62
N ALA A 22 0.86 10.56 5.36
CA ALA A 22 1.37 11.69 6.11
C ALA A 22 2.89 11.74 6.04
N GLU A 23 3.45 12.91 6.26
CA GLU A 23 4.88 13.17 6.26
C GLU A 23 5.36 13.41 7.68
N ILE A 24 6.48 12.79 8.06
CA ILE A 24 7.15 13.05 9.33
C ILE A 24 7.76 14.44 9.28
N ILE A 25 7.38 15.31 10.21
CA ILE A 25 7.89 16.68 10.28
C ILE A 25 8.86 16.91 11.44
N SER A 26 8.72 16.17 12.52
CA SER A 26 9.64 16.25 13.66
C SER A 26 9.54 15.03 14.57
N THR A 27 10.57 14.84 15.38
CA THR A 27 10.54 13.89 16.49
C THR A 27 10.83 14.69 17.77
N THR A 28 10.02 14.50 18.79
CA THR A 28 10.19 15.18 20.08
C THR A 28 11.27 14.49 20.93
N ASP A 29 11.76 15.17 21.95
CA ASP A 29 12.80 14.65 22.85
C ASP A 29 12.37 13.37 23.59
N ASP A 30 11.08 13.19 23.83
CA ASP A 30 10.49 11.98 24.43
C ASP A 30 10.24 10.86 23.39
N GLY A 31 10.71 11.01 22.15
CA GLY A 31 10.64 9.99 21.12
C GLY A 31 9.31 9.91 20.36
N LYS A 32 8.41 10.86 20.56
CA LYS A 32 7.14 10.95 19.82
C LYS A 32 7.39 11.50 18.43
N VAL A 33 6.75 10.89 17.44
CA VAL A 33 6.86 11.29 16.03
C VAL A 33 5.67 12.15 15.66
N MET A 34 5.95 13.37 15.19
CA MET A 34 4.93 14.30 14.73
C MET A 34 4.83 14.26 13.22
N VAL A 35 3.62 14.14 12.72
CA VAL A 35 3.33 14.01 11.29
C VAL A 35 2.29 15.02 10.84
N ARG A 36 2.30 15.33 9.55
CA ARG A 36 1.28 16.16 8.90
C ARG A 36 0.65 15.36 7.74
N PRO A 37 -0.69 15.19 7.70
CA PRO A 37 -1.34 14.55 6.57
C PRO A 37 -1.01 15.24 5.24
N CYS A 38 -0.69 14.46 4.21
CA CYS A 38 -0.30 15.00 2.90
C CYS A 38 -1.45 15.75 2.20
N SER A 39 -2.71 15.36 2.49
CA SER A 39 -3.91 16.02 1.98
C SER A 39 -4.23 17.34 2.68
N ALA A 40 -3.68 17.55 3.88
CA ALA A 40 -3.84 18.80 4.62
C ALA A 40 -2.74 19.78 4.17
N GLY A 41 -3.09 20.97 3.79
CA GLY A 41 -2.11 21.98 3.40
C GLY A 41 -1.04 22.23 4.47
N SER A 42 0.05 22.90 4.08
CA SER A 42 1.19 23.17 4.97
C SER A 42 0.86 23.95 6.25
N SER A 43 -0.34 24.48 6.34
CA SER A 43 -0.86 25.20 7.52
C SER A 43 -1.52 24.33 8.57
N SER A 44 -1.69 23.02 8.30
CA SER A 44 -2.31 22.10 9.27
C SER A 44 -1.40 21.87 10.47
N ALA A 45 -2.02 21.79 11.65
CA ALA A 45 -1.29 21.45 12.87
C ALA A 45 -0.74 20.01 12.78
N PRO A 46 0.51 19.77 13.26
CA PRO A 46 1.04 18.42 13.36
C PRO A 46 0.23 17.56 14.33
N ILE A 47 0.14 16.27 14.03
CA ILE A 47 -0.47 15.28 14.93
C ILE A 47 0.55 14.22 15.33
N GLU A 48 0.37 13.63 16.50
CA GLU A 48 1.22 12.53 16.95
C GLU A 48 0.87 11.25 16.18
N ALA A 49 1.87 10.60 15.59
CA ALA A 49 1.69 9.30 14.93
C ALA A 49 1.64 8.17 15.97
N ALA A 50 0.69 7.27 15.81
CA ALA A 50 0.62 6.05 16.62
C ALA A 50 1.79 5.11 16.27
N MET A 51 2.30 4.40 17.27
CA MET A 51 3.33 3.39 17.08
C MET A 51 2.70 1.99 16.95
N PRO A 52 3.28 1.08 16.15
CA PRO A 52 4.46 1.28 15.30
C PRO A 52 4.16 2.12 14.06
N LEU A 53 5.18 2.80 13.54
CA LEU A 53 5.05 3.58 12.31
C LEU A 53 4.85 2.66 11.10
N LEU A 54 3.88 2.99 10.26
CA LEU A 54 3.56 2.26 9.04
C LEU A 54 4.22 2.96 7.84
N LEU A 55 5.47 2.62 7.56
CA LEU A 55 6.24 3.27 6.51
C LEU A 55 5.67 2.99 5.12
N VAL A 56 5.61 4.03 4.29
CA VAL A 56 5.14 3.94 2.90
C VAL A 56 6.24 3.32 2.04
N ASN A 57 5.88 2.33 1.22
CA ASN A 57 6.80 1.75 0.24
C ASN A 57 6.84 2.61 -1.03
N THR A 58 8.03 2.70 -1.63
CA THR A 58 8.17 3.17 -3.01
C THR A 58 7.75 2.05 -3.94
N LEU A 59 6.71 2.28 -4.74
CA LEU A 59 6.18 1.28 -5.66
C LEU A 59 6.66 1.53 -7.09
N PRO A 60 6.92 0.44 -7.89
CA PRO A 60 7.07 0.54 -9.33
C PRO A 60 5.78 1.11 -9.97
N GLU A 61 5.86 1.47 -11.25
CA GLU A 61 4.71 2.05 -11.98
C GLU A 61 3.44 1.22 -11.86
N ASP A 62 3.54 -0.11 -12.01
CA ASP A 62 2.40 -1.04 -11.91
C ASP A 62 2.25 -1.67 -10.52
N GLY A 63 2.92 -1.14 -9.50
CA GLY A 63 3.00 -1.77 -8.19
C GLY A 63 3.83 -3.04 -8.20
N VAL A 64 3.86 -3.77 -7.08
CA VAL A 64 4.54 -5.07 -7.03
C VAL A 64 3.54 -6.21 -7.25
N GLU A 65 3.89 -7.15 -8.11
CA GLU A 65 3.06 -8.32 -8.40
C GLU A 65 3.05 -9.32 -7.24
N ASP A 66 4.15 -9.43 -6.50
CA ASP A 66 4.28 -10.24 -5.30
C ASP A 66 4.65 -9.36 -4.11
N MET A 67 3.74 -9.22 -3.15
CA MET A 67 3.90 -8.31 -2.01
C MET A 67 4.92 -8.79 -0.98
N THR A 68 5.44 -10.04 -1.09
CA THR A 68 6.58 -10.47 -0.29
C THR A 68 7.86 -9.70 -0.62
N ARG A 69 7.89 -9.00 -1.76
CA ARG A 69 9.01 -8.14 -2.17
C ARG A 69 8.95 -6.72 -1.59
N LEU A 70 7.88 -6.36 -0.90
CA LEU A 70 7.77 -5.05 -0.27
C LEU A 70 8.79 -4.92 0.87
N THR A 71 9.46 -3.78 0.95
CA THR A 71 10.41 -3.48 2.04
C THR A 71 9.71 -3.44 3.39
N HIS A 72 8.53 -2.84 3.42
CA HIS A 72 7.69 -2.73 4.61
C HIS A 72 6.36 -3.45 4.34
N LEU A 73 6.13 -4.58 5.01
CA LEU A 73 4.91 -5.36 4.86
C LEU A 73 4.03 -5.22 6.10
N HIS A 74 2.90 -4.55 5.94
CA HIS A 74 1.85 -4.34 6.93
C HIS A 74 0.52 -4.09 6.22
N ASP A 75 -0.57 -4.04 6.95
CA ASP A 75 -1.91 -3.93 6.36
C ASP A 75 -2.06 -2.71 5.43
N ALA A 76 -1.55 -1.56 5.85
CA ALA A 76 -1.58 -0.34 5.02
C ALA A 76 -0.79 -0.51 3.71
N ALA A 77 0.36 -1.20 3.73
CA ALA A 77 1.16 -1.47 2.55
C ALA A 77 0.42 -2.38 1.57
N ILE A 78 -0.30 -3.39 2.08
CA ILE A 78 -1.11 -4.28 1.26
C ILE A 78 -2.22 -3.50 0.55
N VAL A 79 -2.98 -2.70 1.29
CA VAL A 79 -4.06 -1.87 0.73
C VAL A 79 -3.50 -0.87 -0.28
N HIS A 80 -2.38 -0.23 0.02
CA HIS A 80 -1.72 0.72 -0.87
C HIS A 80 -1.31 0.08 -2.20
N ASN A 81 -0.65 -1.07 -2.16
CA ASN A 81 -0.24 -1.78 -3.37
C ASN A 81 -1.43 -2.29 -4.18
N LEU A 82 -2.44 -2.87 -3.52
CA LEU A 82 -3.66 -3.35 -4.18
C LEU A 82 -4.40 -2.20 -4.89
N GLY A 83 -4.56 -1.05 -4.24
CA GLY A 83 -5.18 0.13 -4.83
C GLY A 83 -4.39 0.68 -6.01
N HIS A 84 -3.05 0.72 -5.88
CA HIS A 84 -2.15 1.16 -6.94
C HIS A 84 -2.25 0.26 -8.19
N ARG A 85 -2.31 -1.05 -7.98
CA ARG A 85 -2.47 -2.03 -9.06
C ARG A 85 -3.86 -1.99 -9.68
N LEU A 86 -4.91 -1.85 -8.86
CA LEU A 86 -6.29 -1.74 -9.34
C LEU A 86 -6.49 -0.51 -10.24
N ALA A 87 -5.89 0.63 -9.90
CA ALA A 87 -5.91 1.82 -10.74
C ALA A 87 -5.31 1.58 -12.14
N ARG A 88 -4.44 0.58 -12.26
CA ARG A 88 -3.81 0.13 -13.52
C ARG A 88 -4.46 -1.13 -14.09
N ARG A 89 -5.65 -1.50 -13.60
CA ARG A 89 -6.44 -2.66 -14.03
C ARG A 89 -5.80 -4.02 -13.75
N HIS A 90 -4.90 -4.09 -12.77
CA HIS A 90 -4.34 -5.33 -12.26
C HIS A 90 -5.12 -5.77 -11.02
N ILE A 91 -6.02 -6.74 -11.18
CA ILE A 91 -6.88 -7.19 -10.08
C ILE A 91 -6.30 -8.38 -9.29
N TYR A 92 -5.28 -9.05 -9.83
CA TYR A 92 -4.61 -10.16 -9.17
C TYR A 92 -3.25 -9.74 -8.66
N THR A 93 -2.99 -10.00 -7.38
CA THR A 93 -1.72 -9.69 -6.73
C THR A 93 -1.36 -10.83 -5.80
N ASP A 94 -0.11 -11.29 -5.84
CA ASP A 94 0.32 -12.41 -5.03
C ASP A 94 0.95 -11.95 -3.71
N VAL A 95 0.83 -12.81 -2.70
CA VAL A 95 1.63 -12.77 -1.47
C VAL A 95 2.23 -14.17 -1.31
N GLY A 96 3.41 -14.38 -1.87
CA GLY A 96 3.99 -15.72 -1.96
C GLY A 96 3.12 -16.67 -2.79
N GLN A 97 2.57 -17.70 -2.18
CA GLN A 97 1.70 -18.68 -2.83
C GLN A 97 0.22 -18.29 -2.82
N ILE A 98 -0.14 -17.25 -2.07
CA ILE A 98 -1.52 -16.76 -1.98
C ILE A 98 -1.76 -15.74 -3.08
N CYS A 99 -2.88 -15.85 -3.79
CA CYS A 99 -3.32 -14.86 -4.76
C CYS A 99 -4.50 -14.07 -4.19
N ILE A 100 -4.36 -12.76 -4.14
CA ILE A 100 -5.44 -11.85 -3.76
C ILE A 100 -6.10 -11.35 -5.03
N ALA A 101 -7.42 -11.51 -5.12
CA ALA A 101 -8.23 -10.99 -6.22
C ALA A 101 -9.11 -9.83 -5.72
N VAL A 102 -8.99 -8.68 -6.36
CA VAL A 102 -9.82 -7.51 -6.07
C VAL A 102 -10.94 -7.45 -7.10
N ASN A 103 -12.20 -7.41 -6.66
CA ASN A 103 -13.32 -7.23 -7.57
C ASN A 103 -13.34 -5.79 -8.11
N PRO A 104 -13.14 -5.57 -9.42
CA PRO A 104 -13.10 -4.22 -9.97
C PRO A 104 -14.49 -3.60 -10.14
N PHE A 105 -15.58 -4.38 -9.99
CA PHE A 105 -16.96 -3.96 -10.29
C PHE A 105 -17.10 -3.30 -11.66
N SER A 106 -16.20 -3.65 -12.61
CA SER A 106 -16.15 -3.11 -13.95
C SER A 106 -16.11 -4.24 -14.97
N TRP A 107 -17.05 -4.25 -15.90
CA TRP A 107 -17.11 -5.25 -16.96
C TRP A 107 -15.92 -5.14 -17.92
N GLU A 108 -15.49 -3.92 -18.21
CA GLU A 108 -14.34 -3.67 -19.09
C GLU A 108 -13.02 -4.23 -18.54
N THR A 109 -12.85 -4.16 -17.22
CA THR A 109 -11.66 -4.69 -16.56
C THR A 109 -11.74 -6.22 -16.39
N SER A 110 -12.92 -6.74 -16.11
CA SER A 110 -13.12 -8.17 -15.84
C SER A 110 -13.04 -9.04 -17.08
N THR A 111 -13.61 -8.60 -18.20
CA THR A 111 -13.73 -9.42 -19.42
C THR A 111 -12.39 -9.95 -19.93
N PRO A 112 -11.31 -9.15 -20.03
CA PRO A 112 -10.02 -9.68 -20.47
C PRO A 112 -9.41 -10.73 -19.55
N LEU A 113 -9.79 -10.75 -18.27
CA LEU A 113 -9.21 -11.62 -17.25
C LEU A 113 -9.75 -13.04 -17.29
N TYR A 114 -10.87 -13.25 -17.98
CA TYR A 114 -11.44 -14.59 -18.18
C TYR A 114 -10.96 -15.29 -19.45
N LYS A 115 -10.03 -14.66 -20.19
CA LYS A 115 -9.46 -15.26 -21.40
C LYS A 115 -8.58 -16.49 -21.08
N PRO A 116 -8.60 -17.53 -21.94
CA PRO A 116 -7.82 -18.75 -21.72
C PRO A 116 -6.31 -18.52 -21.52
N ALA A 117 -5.74 -17.50 -22.18
CA ALA A 117 -4.31 -17.18 -22.06
C ALA A 117 -3.91 -16.78 -20.63
N LEU A 118 -4.75 -16.00 -19.94
CA LEU A 118 -4.49 -15.62 -18.57
C LEU A 118 -4.63 -16.81 -17.62
N ARG A 119 -5.66 -17.64 -17.82
CA ARG A 119 -5.85 -18.88 -17.04
C ARG A 119 -4.63 -19.78 -17.14
N ARG A 120 -4.06 -19.94 -18.34
CA ARG A 120 -2.83 -20.72 -18.57
C ARG A 120 -1.62 -20.14 -17.86
N ARG A 121 -1.49 -18.79 -17.80
CA ARG A 121 -0.41 -18.12 -17.09
C ARG A 121 -0.44 -18.44 -15.59
N TYR A 122 -1.61 -18.33 -14.96
CA TYR A 122 -1.75 -18.62 -13.52
C TYR A 122 -1.60 -20.10 -13.21
N ARG A 123 -2.08 -20.99 -14.08
CA ARG A 123 -1.87 -22.43 -13.92
C ARG A 123 -0.39 -22.80 -13.90
N ARG A 124 0.42 -22.22 -14.79
CA ARG A 124 1.87 -22.42 -14.81
C ARG A 124 2.54 -21.90 -13.55
N LYS A 125 2.12 -20.75 -13.05
CA LYS A 125 2.65 -20.14 -11.83
C LYS A 125 2.34 -20.98 -10.59
N ALA A 126 1.20 -21.68 -10.57
CA ALA A 126 0.83 -22.59 -9.50
C ALA A 126 1.46 -23.99 -9.61
N GLY A 127 2.27 -24.26 -10.63
CA GLY A 127 2.91 -25.54 -10.84
C GLY A 127 1.96 -26.65 -11.36
N LEU A 128 0.86 -26.24 -11.94
CA LEU A 128 -0.18 -27.15 -12.46
C LEU A 128 -0.12 -27.30 -13.98
#